data_a35fb22ed34cdc0b9927f9b320181426
#
_entry.id   a35fb22ed34cdc0b9927f9b320181426
#
_cell.length_a   1.000
_cell.length_b   1.000
_cell.length_c   1.000
_cell.angle_alpha   90.00
_cell.angle_beta   90.00
_cell.angle_gamma   90.00
#
_symmetry.space_group_name_H-M   'P 1'
#
loop_
_entity.id
_entity.type
_entity.pdbx_description
1 polymer ?
#
loop_
_entity_poly.entity_id
_entity_poly.type
_entity_poly.pdbx_seq_one_letter_code
_entity_poly.pdbx_strand_id
1 'polypeptide(L)'
;DLRKKKSFVEKVSHAKNEIIMNCVGYDIEAVAVEKNLQAFRRGFSSAATIDALARMNGAVSYACASFYDVPLKNIDVNEARKKMGIKILKEKVCGINKKEQVKRALDDILEASGQKMMWTTKILRGGPRKGQEVLADGVYDEVDAIVIGLAYLKIVN
;
A
#
# COMPACT_ATOMS: atom_id res chain seq x y z
N ASP A 1 -13.89 5.09 7.96
CA ASP A 1 -14.03 5.66 6.61
C ASP A 1 -13.66 7.15 6.61
N LEU A 2 -12.51 7.49 6.01
CA LEU A 2 -11.97 8.86 5.95
C LEU A 2 -12.88 9.86 5.22
N ARG A 3 -13.78 9.40 4.34
CA ARG A 3 -14.72 10.28 3.60
C ARG A 3 -15.72 10.97 4.52
N LYS A 4 -16.02 10.37 5.67
CA LYS A 4 -16.92 10.93 6.68
C LYS A 4 -16.27 11.98 7.57
N LYS A 5 -14.94 12.12 7.54
CA LYS A 5 -14.19 13.10 8.33
C LYS A 5 -14.13 14.44 7.59
N LYS A 6 -14.45 15.52 8.29
CA LYS A 6 -14.56 16.86 7.69
C LYS A 6 -13.20 17.56 7.55
N SER A 7 -12.37 17.49 8.57
CA SER A 7 -11.08 18.18 8.57
C SER A 7 -9.90 17.25 8.23
N PHE A 8 -8.80 17.85 7.79
CA PHE A 8 -7.54 17.14 7.56
C PHE A 8 -7.01 16.49 8.86
N VAL A 9 -7.07 17.23 9.97
CA VAL A 9 -6.60 16.74 11.28
C VAL A 9 -7.41 15.52 11.74
N GLU A 10 -8.74 15.56 11.58
CA GLU A 10 -9.59 14.40 11.90
C GLU A 10 -9.25 13.17 11.05
N LYS A 11 -8.92 13.37 9.78
CA LYS A 11 -8.50 12.29 8.88
C LYS A 11 -7.17 11.67 9.32
N VAL A 12 -6.18 12.50 9.61
CA VAL A 12 -4.86 12.06 10.09
C VAL A 12 -4.99 11.32 11.42
N SER A 13 -5.70 11.90 12.39
CA SER A 13 -5.91 11.29 13.69
C SER A 13 -6.63 9.94 13.60
N HIS A 14 -7.65 9.86 12.75
CA HIS A 14 -8.36 8.60 12.54
C HIS A 14 -7.45 7.54 11.89
N ALA A 15 -6.73 7.89 10.82
CA ALA A 15 -5.82 6.95 10.17
C ALA A 15 -4.71 6.46 11.12
N LYS A 16 -4.10 7.38 11.87
CA LYS A 16 -3.11 7.05 12.90
C LYS A 16 -3.67 6.08 13.93
N ASN A 17 -4.85 6.36 14.49
CA ASN A 17 -5.44 5.53 15.52
C ASN A 17 -5.79 4.13 15.00
N GLU A 18 -6.31 4.01 13.77
CA GLU A 18 -6.56 2.70 13.14
C GLU A 18 -5.26 1.91 12.99
N ILE A 19 -4.17 2.54 12.54
CA ILE A 19 -2.87 1.87 12.42
C ILE A 19 -2.39 1.41 13.79
N ILE A 20 -2.40 2.29 14.80
CA ILE A 20 -1.94 1.96 16.15
C ILE A 20 -2.77 0.81 16.73
N MET A 21 -4.09 0.84 16.60
CA MET A 21 -4.96 -0.23 17.13
C MET A 21 -4.69 -1.59 16.46
N ASN A 22 -4.36 -1.60 15.16
CA ASN A 22 -4.00 -2.84 14.47
C ASN A 22 -2.58 -3.33 14.79
N CYS A 23 -1.75 -2.49 15.40
CA CYS A 23 -0.39 -2.82 15.81
C CYS A 23 -0.24 -3.12 17.31
N VAL A 24 -1.35 -3.15 18.06
CA VAL A 24 -1.32 -3.48 19.50
C VAL A 24 -0.76 -4.89 19.71
N GLY A 25 0.21 -5.01 20.60
CA GLY A 25 0.87 -6.29 20.94
C GLY A 25 2.05 -6.65 20.02
N TYR A 26 2.38 -5.82 19.04
CA TYR A 26 3.58 -5.98 18.23
C TYR A 26 4.67 -5.01 18.68
N ASP A 27 5.92 -5.45 18.64
CA ASP A 27 7.08 -4.60 18.80
C ASP A 27 7.39 -3.96 17.43
N ILE A 28 7.24 -2.64 17.34
CA ILE A 28 7.36 -1.90 16.08
C ILE A 28 8.76 -1.30 16.00
N GLU A 29 9.58 -1.78 15.07
CA GLU A 29 10.96 -1.34 14.90
C GLU A 29 11.13 -0.21 13.88
N ALA A 30 10.18 -0.05 12.95
CA ALA A 30 10.24 1.00 11.92
C ALA A 30 8.88 1.26 11.28
N VAL A 31 8.72 2.43 10.69
CA VAL A 31 7.63 2.79 9.78
C VAL A 31 8.17 2.91 8.37
N ALA A 32 7.87 1.93 7.50
CA ALA A 32 8.23 1.95 6.10
C ALA A 32 7.03 2.40 5.26
N VAL A 33 7.21 3.39 4.39
CA VAL A 33 6.14 4.03 3.63
C VAL A 33 6.51 4.16 2.16
N GLU A 34 5.53 4.08 1.27
CA GLU A 34 5.74 4.40 -0.13
C GLU A 34 6.19 5.86 -0.29
N LYS A 35 7.29 6.05 -1.00
CA LYS A 35 7.76 7.38 -1.38
C LYS A 35 6.74 8.05 -2.30
N ASN A 36 6.29 9.24 -1.93
CA ASN A 36 5.34 10.00 -2.73
C ASN A 36 5.83 10.22 -4.17
N LEU A 37 4.92 10.17 -5.13
CA LEU A 37 5.20 10.52 -6.52
C LEU A 37 5.66 11.99 -6.60
N GLN A 38 6.89 12.18 -7.05
CA GLN A 38 7.49 13.51 -7.23
C GLN A 38 7.25 14.12 -8.62
N ALA A 39 6.63 13.35 -9.53
CA ALA A 39 6.45 13.76 -10.92
C ALA A 39 4.99 13.69 -11.36
N PHE A 40 4.57 14.75 -12.03
CA PHE A 40 3.28 14.83 -12.71
C PHE A 40 3.28 13.92 -13.92
N ARG A 41 2.37 12.96 -13.97
CA ARG A 41 2.02 12.29 -15.24
C ARG A 41 0.74 12.92 -15.76
N ARG A 42 0.82 13.61 -16.90
CA ARG A 42 -0.36 14.20 -17.57
C ARG A 42 -1.46 13.14 -17.69
N GLY A 43 -2.69 13.49 -17.28
CA GLY A 43 -3.87 12.66 -17.45
C GLY A 43 -4.23 11.70 -16.28
N PHE A 44 -3.42 11.58 -15.21
CA PHE A 44 -3.70 10.64 -14.13
C PHE A 44 -4.22 11.25 -12.83
N SER A 45 -3.81 12.45 -12.46
CA SER A 45 -4.29 13.13 -11.25
C SER A 45 -4.07 14.63 -11.34
N SER A 46 -4.92 15.42 -10.69
CA SER A 46 -4.68 16.86 -10.56
C SER A 46 -3.54 17.14 -9.57
N ALA A 47 -2.90 18.32 -9.70
CA ALA A 47 -1.90 18.78 -8.74
C ALA A 47 -2.44 18.78 -7.31
N ALA A 48 -3.66 19.24 -7.13
CA ALA A 48 -4.33 19.27 -5.84
C ALA A 48 -4.50 17.88 -5.23
N THR A 49 -4.81 16.86 -6.04
CA THR A 49 -4.93 15.47 -5.56
C THR A 49 -3.58 14.93 -5.10
N ILE A 50 -2.51 15.17 -5.87
CA ILE A 50 -1.16 14.72 -5.52
C ILE A 50 -0.68 15.42 -4.23
N ASP A 51 -0.88 16.73 -4.11
CA ASP A 51 -0.55 17.49 -2.89
C ASP A 51 -1.32 16.96 -1.68
N ALA A 52 -2.63 16.76 -1.80
CA ALA A 52 -3.45 16.23 -0.72
C ALA A 52 -3.00 14.84 -0.26
N LEU A 53 -2.66 13.94 -1.20
CA LEU A 53 -2.14 12.62 -0.90
C LEU A 53 -0.76 12.68 -0.23
N ALA A 54 0.15 13.51 -0.75
CA ALA A 54 1.49 13.69 -0.19
C ALA A 54 1.44 14.23 1.25
N ARG A 55 0.59 15.24 1.49
CA ARG A 55 0.39 15.80 2.83
C ARG A 55 -0.21 14.77 3.80
N MET A 56 -1.20 14.03 3.36
CA MET A 56 -1.83 12.99 4.18
C MET A 56 -0.84 11.87 4.53
N ASN A 57 -0.11 11.37 3.54
CA ASN A 57 0.91 10.35 3.74
C ASN A 57 1.99 10.84 4.72
N GLY A 58 2.55 12.03 4.50
CA GLY A 58 3.57 12.60 5.38
C GLY A 58 3.09 12.79 6.81
N ALA A 59 1.88 13.32 7.00
CA ALA A 59 1.33 13.56 8.33
C ALA A 59 1.04 12.26 9.09
N VAL A 60 0.45 11.26 8.45
CA VAL A 60 0.14 9.96 9.09
C VAL A 60 1.43 9.20 9.41
N SER A 61 2.37 9.15 8.46
CA SER A 61 3.64 8.46 8.63
C SER A 61 4.47 9.05 9.76
N TYR A 62 4.57 10.37 9.82
CA TYR A 62 5.25 11.07 10.92
C TYR A 62 4.56 10.80 12.26
N ALA A 63 3.23 10.88 12.30
CA ALA A 63 2.49 10.65 13.54
C ALA A 63 2.63 9.22 14.07
N CYS A 64 2.72 8.22 13.19
CA CYS A 64 2.96 6.83 13.58
C CYS A 64 4.42 6.63 14.04
N ALA A 65 5.39 7.10 13.29
CA ALA A 65 6.81 6.97 13.65
C ALA A 65 7.12 7.67 14.98
N SER A 66 6.57 8.87 15.18
CA SER A 66 6.70 9.63 16.45
C SER A 66 5.99 8.94 17.62
N PHE A 67 4.85 8.27 17.39
CA PHE A 67 4.14 7.55 18.45
C PHE A 67 4.93 6.33 18.96
N TYR A 68 5.58 5.59 18.06
CA TYR A 68 6.38 4.41 18.40
C TYR A 68 7.84 4.74 18.69
N ASP A 69 8.27 5.98 18.49
CA ASP A 69 9.67 6.44 18.60
C ASP A 69 10.62 5.61 17.73
N VAL A 70 10.25 5.39 16.48
CA VAL A 70 10.98 4.54 15.52
C VAL A 70 11.31 5.28 14.24
N PRO A 71 12.33 4.83 13.47
CA PRO A 71 12.72 5.46 12.22
C PRO A 71 11.61 5.40 11.15
N LEU A 72 11.42 6.52 10.45
CA LEU A 72 10.58 6.62 9.26
C LEU A 72 11.42 6.44 7.99
N LYS A 73 11.06 5.48 7.15
CA LYS A 73 11.74 5.17 5.88
C LYS A 73 10.80 5.32 4.70
N ASN A 74 11.18 6.20 3.76
CA ASN A 74 10.46 6.35 2.49
C ASN A 74 11.13 5.48 1.42
N ILE A 75 10.39 4.55 0.85
CA ILE A 75 10.88 3.56 -0.11
C ILE A 75 10.16 3.73 -1.45
N ASP A 76 10.91 3.81 -2.54
CA ASP A 76 10.32 3.81 -3.89
C ASP A 76 9.75 2.43 -4.21
N VAL A 77 8.50 2.39 -4.67
CA VAL A 77 7.80 1.14 -4.95
C VAL A 77 8.45 0.30 -6.05
N ASN A 78 9.10 0.93 -7.04
CA ASN A 78 9.80 0.17 -8.09
C ASN A 78 11.14 -0.38 -7.58
N GLU A 79 11.80 0.35 -6.70
CA GLU A 79 12.98 -0.13 -5.97
C GLU A 79 12.65 -1.31 -5.08
N ALA A 80 11.55 -1.22 -4.32
CA ALA A 80 11.05 -2.31 -3.50
C ALA A 80 10.75 -3.57 -4.34
N ARG A 81 10.00 -3.42 -5.43
CA ARG A 81 9.69 -4.53 -6.35
C ARG A 81 10.96 -5.16 -6.93
N LYS A 82 11.93 -4.34 -7.38
CA LYS A 82 13.22 -4.82 -7.88
C LYS A 82 13.97 -5.61 -6.82
N LYS A 83 14.00 -5.13 -5.58
CA LYS A 83 14.68 -5.78 -4.46
C LYS A 83 14.03 -7.11 -4.09
N MET A 84 12.71 -7.19 -4.21
CA MET A 84 11.95 -8.43 -4.02
C MET A 84 12.04 -9.39 -5.21
N GLY A 85 12.74 -9.03 -6.31
CA GLY A 85 12.85 -9.84 -7.51
C GLY A 85 11.59 -9.84 -8.38
N ILE A 86 10.64 -8.93 -8.12
CA ILE A 86 9.38 -8.85 -8.86
C ILE A 86 9.61 -8.23 -10.23
N LYS A 87 9.47 -9.03 -11.29
CA LYS A 87 9.59 -8.59 -12.68
C LYS A 87 8.21 -8.26 -13.24
N ILE A 88 8.05 -7.04 -13.78
CA ILE A 88 6.81 -6.59 -14.41
C ILE A 88 6.94 -6.64 -15.92
N LEU A 89 6.09 -7.39 -16.57
CA LEU A 89 5.98 -7.46 -18.02
C LEU A 89 4.93 -6.46 -18.52
N LYS A 90 5.05 -6.08 -19.80
CA LYS A 90 4.01 -5.27 -20.44
C LYS A 90 2.72 -6.08 -20.53
N GLU A 91 1.59 -5.49 -20.17
CA GLU A 91 0.27 -6.14 -20.20
C GLU A 91 -0.05 -6.76 -21.55
N LYS A 92 0.34 -6.11 -22.65
CA LYS A 92 0.19 -6.63 -24.02
C LYS A 92 0.93 -7.96 -24.27
N VAL A 93 1.93 -8.27 -23.46
CA VAL A 93 2.75 -9.49 -23.60
C VAL A 93 2.20 -10.62 -22.75
N CYS A 94 1.78 -10.34 -21.52
CA CYS A 94 1.36 -11.36 -20.55
C CYS A 94 -0.15 -11.43 -20.35
N GLY A 95 -0.94 -10.48 -20.88
CA GLY A 95 -2.39 -10.41 -20.69
C GLY A 95 -2.84 -10.02 -19.28
N ILE A 96 -1.90 -9.66 -18.40
CA ILE A 96 -2.15 -9.40 -16.98
C ILE A 96 -1.72 -7.98 -16.64
N ASN A 97 -2.59 -7.20 -16.02
CA ASN A 97 -2.25 -5.84 -15.60
C ASN A 97 -1.16 -5.83 -14.51
N LYS A 98 -0.47 -4.69 -14.41
CA LYS A 98 0.68 -4.52 -13.50
C LYS A 98 0.36 -4.85 -12.05
N LYS A 99 -0.79 -4.42 -11.53
CA LYS A 99 -1.18 -4.62 -10.12
C LYS A 99 -1.38 -6.10 -9.81
N GLU A 100 -2.03 -6.81 -10.70
CA GLU A 100 -2.23 -8.25 -10.58
C GLU A 100 -0.91 -9.03 -10.69
N GLN A 101 0.03 -8.61 -11.52
CA GLN A 101 1.36 -9.22 -11.61
C GLN A 101 2.11 -9.08 -10.28
N VAL A 102 2.07 -7.90 -9.64
CA VAL A 102 2.72 -7.67 -8.34
C VAL A 102 2.09 -8.55 -7.27
N LYS A 103 0.74 -8.62 -7.24
CA LYS A 103 0.02 -9.46 -6.29
C LYS A 103 0.42 -10.94 -6.40
N ARG A 104 0.40 -11.50 -7.61
CA ARG A 104 0.81 -12.90 -7.83
C ARG A 104 2.24 -13.16 -7.40
N ALA A 105 3.16 -12.29 -7.78
CA ALA A 105 4.55 -12.41 -7.35
C ALA A 105 4.71 -12.34 -5.82
N LEU A 106 3.91 -11.52 -5.13
CA LEU A 106 3.88 -11.48 -3.67
C LEU A 106 3.30 -12.78 -3.10
N ASP A 107 2.22 -13.30 -3.67
CA ASP A 107 1.63 -14.58 -3.23
C ASP A 107 2.67 -15.70 -3.33
N ASP A 108 3.41 -15.79 -4.45
CA ASP A 108 4.47 -16.78 -4.66
C ASP A 108 5.61 -16.63 -3.61
N ILE A 109 6.01 -15.39 -3.28
CA ILE A 109 7.03 -15.10 -2.27
C ILE A 109 6.57 -15.55 -0.87
N LEU A 110 5.34 -15.25 -0.52
CA LEU A 110 4.77 -15.61 0.79
C LEU A 110 4.59 -17.12 0.90
N GLU A 111 4.08 -17.77 -0.14
CA GLU A 111 3.93 -19.23 -0.18
C GLU A 111 5.28 -19.95 -0.04
N ALA A 112 6.32 -19.45 -0.70
CA ALA A 112 7.68 -19.99 -0.55
C ALA A 112 8.24 -19.86 0.87
N SER A 113 7.73 -18.89 1.66
CA SER A 113 8.07 -18.72 3.09
C SER A 113 7.10 -19.45 4.04
N GLY A 114 6.18 -20.26 3.51
CA GLY A 114 5.17 -20.98 4.29
C GLY A 114 4.01 -20.11 4.77
N GLN A 115 3.88 -18.90 4.24
CA GLN A 115 2.80 -17.96 4.59
C GLN A 115 1.76 -17.92 3.48
N LYS A 116 0.49 -17.73 3.84
CA LYS A 116 -0.60 -17.57 2.89
C LYS A 116 -1.43 -16.36 3.25
N MET A 117 -1.57 -15.42 2.32
CA MET A 117 -2.48 -14.30 2.49
C MET A 117 -3.88 -14.63 2.01
N MET A 118 -4.87 -14.22 2.80
CA MET A 118 -6.28 -14.24 2.41
C MET A 118 -6.69 -12.81 2.06
N TRP A 119 -6.80 -12.53 0.77
CA TRP A 119 -7.18 -11.20 0.30
C TRP A 119 -8.69 -10.96 0.45
N THR A 120 -9.04 -9.77 0.92
CA THR A 120 -10.44 -9.37 1.06
C THR A 120 -11.11 -9.29 -0.32
N THR A 121 -12.29 -9.88 -0.44
CA THR A 121 -13.10 -9.83 -1.66
C THR A 121 -14.41 -9.08 -1.45
N LYS A 122 -15.04 -8.70 -2.53
CA LYS A 122 -16.39 -8.11 -2.54
C LYS A 122 -17.21 -8.64 -3.72
N ILE A 123 -18.53 -8.69 -3.54
CA ILE A 123 -19.47 -9.02 -4.62
C ILE A 123 -19.90 -7.74 -5.33
N LEU A 124 -19.77 -7.71 -6.65
CA LEU A 124 -20.22 -6.58 -7.46
C LEU A 124 -21.73 -6.45 -7.44
N ARG A 125 -22.24 -5.27 -7.07
CA ARG A 125 -23.68 -5.02 -6.92
C ARG A 125 -24.36 -4.49 -8.19
N GLY A 126 -23.61 -4.16 -9.24
CA GLY A 126 -24.11 -3.59 -10.49
C GLY A 126 -23.18 -3.81 -11.67
N GLY A 127 -23.63 -3.37 -12.87
CA GLY A 127 -22.89 -3.49 -14.13
C GLY A 127 -22.91 -4.89 -14.73
N PRO A 128 -22.20 -5.09 -15.86
CA PRO A 128 -22.18 -6.38 -16.61
C PRO A 128 -21.65 -7.56 -15.81
N ARG A 129 -20.88 -7.29 -14.74
CA ARG A 129 -20.30 -8.30 -13.87
C ARG A 129 -21.01 -8.41 -12.50
N LYS A 130 -22.27 -7.99 -12.41
CA LYS A 130 -23.07 -8.11 -11.18
C LYS A 130 -23.09 -9.55 -10.67
N GLY A 131 -22.85 -9.73 -9.38
CA GLY A 131 -22.80 -11.03 -8.71
C GLY A 131 -21.44 -11.72 -8.76
N GLN A 132 -20.45 -11.20 -9.50
CA GLN A 132 -19.11 -11.74 -9.47
C GLN A 132 -18.36 -11.30 -8.21
N GLU A 133 -17.60 -12.23 -7.64
CA GLU A 133 -16.66 -11.96 -6.58
C GLU A 133 -15.37 -11.39 -7.17
N VAL A 134 -14.91 -10.28 -6.64
CA VAL A 134 -13.67 -9.59 -7.05
C VAL A 134 -12.90 -9.13 -5.82
N LEU A 135 -11.62 -8.83 -5.98
CA LEU A 135 -10.83 -8.21 -4.90
C LEU A 135 -11.49 -6.92 -4.43
N ALA A 136 -11.51 -6.70 -3.13
CA ALA A 136 -12.00 -5.46 -2.54
C ALA A 136 -11.12 -4.27 -2.94
N ASP A 137 -11.70 -3.05 -2.85
CA ASP A 137 -10.95 -1.82 -3.06
C ASP A 137 -9.85 -1.71 -1.98
N GLY A 138 -8.65 -1.31 -2.39
CA GLY A 138 -7.51 -1.17 -1.49
C GLY A 138 -6.58 -2.39 -1.41
N VAL A 139 -7.00 -3.59 -1.83
CA VAL A 139 -6.14 -4.79 -1.77
C VAL A 139 -4.81 -4.59 -2.50
N TYR A 140 -4.82 -3.91 -3.64
CA TYR A 140 -3.55 -3.65 -4.35
C TYR A 140 -2.65 -2.63 -3.63
N ASP A 141 -3.21 -1.75 -2.81
CA ASP A 141 -2.45 -0.83 -1.98
C ASP A 141 -1.85 -1.58 -0.77
N GLU A 142 -2.59 -2.57 -0.23
CA GLU A 142 -2.07 -3.51 0.78
C GLU A 142 -0.91 -4.35 0.21
N VAL A 143 -1.04 -4.86 -1.02
CA VAL A 143 0.03 -5.59 -1.73
C VAL A 143 1.30 -4.73 -1.83
N ASP A 144 1.18 -3.48 -2.28
CA ASP A 144 2.33 -2.59 -2.40
C ASP A 144 2.94 -2.26 -1.02
N ALA A 145 2.12 -2.09 0.02
CA ALA A 145 2.59 -1.88 1.39
C ALA A 145 3.39 -3.08 1.93
N ILE A 146 2.92 -4.31 1.71
CA ILE A 146 3.64 -5.53 2.11
C ILE A 146 4.96 -5.66 1.34
N VAL A 147 4.97 -5.42 0.03
CA VAL A 147 6.20 -5.44 -0.79
C VAL A 147 7.22 -4.43 -0.26
N ILE A 148 6.79 -3.23 0.13
CA ILE A 148 7.64 -2.19 0.72
C ILE A 148 8.21 -2.66 2.07
N GLY A 149 7.37 -3.23 2.94
CA GLY A 149 7.80 -3.76 4.23
C GLY A 149 8.84 -4.88 4.09
N LEU A 150 8.58 -5.86 3.22
CA LEU A 150 9.53 -6.95 2.94
C LEU A 150 10.83 -6.45 2.31
N ALA A 151 10.76 -5.47 1.42
CA ALA A 151 11.94 -4.83 0.84
C ALA A 151 12.76 -4.09 1.89
N TYR A 152 12.10 -3.42 2.85
CA TYR A 152 12.77 -2.79 3.99
C TYR A 152 13.56 -3.82 4.81
N LEU A 153 12.96 -4.94 5.18
CA LEU A 153 13.64 -6.00 5.92
C LEU A 153 14.90 -6.52 5.20
N LYS A 154 14.86 -6.61 3.86
CA LYS A 154 16.05 -6.95 3.05
C LYS A 154 17.08 -5.80 2.92
N ILE A 155 16.76 -4.59 3.36
CA ILE A 155 17.69 -3.46 3.36
C ILE A 155 18.51 -3.43 4.65
N VAL A 156 17.87 -3.79 5.76
CA VAL A 156 18.48 -3.69 7.10
C VAL A 156 19.14 -4.97 7.58
N ASN A 157 18.86 -6.09 6.89
CA ASN A 157 19.55 -7.38 7.07
C ASN A 157 20.52 -7.62 5.91
#